data_9131b6ac226b798ea0943b513199d122
#
_entry.id   9131b6ac226b798ea0943b513199d122
#
_cell.length_a   1.000
_cell.length_b   1.000
_cell.length_c   1.000
_cell.angle_alpha   90.00
_cell.angle_beta   90.00
_cell.angle_gamma   90.00
#
_symmetry.space_group_name_H-M   'P 1'
#
loop_
_entity.id
_entity.type
_entity.pdbx_description
1 polymer ?
#
loop_
_entity_poly.entity_id
_entity_poly.type
_entity_poly.pdbx_seq_one_letter_code
_entity_poly.pdbx_strand_id
1 'polypeptide(L)'
;QAMTGGLATLALGGLFGCAPQQAAAAEAHETMDYDVVVLGGGGAGVTAAGQAAAAGAKTVLVEKMAWLAGSSSLAIGTLYGAGTKLQKEAGIEDTPEGLLEYFLSRGGDKLDYDVQKFCAEHFGETIDWLYEDLKVPFKETVSKKGKDPVPRGHNCSNNAMDYLRAVTAYAQEQGAEFHFGTTVESLVVDEGGAVTGVLAKRGNGSTVLYNAKNVIVATGGFCRNADMIDEYMPDYSGVYTEVGVGCTGEGLRMGLDIGADYVGHGGTNGILACPVEPGQSKLISNKALWINSKGERFANEAGQTHDIYYDVAHFDDQKFFAVYDQAMVDALDDDLRSKFEFGLEQGMFAQGDTVAEAAAALGIDGAAAQAALDGYNELAAAGEDAQFKKKAEVLVPLTEAPYYVLTMGVCTHGSFGGYRVNTEFQVLDTNGQPIPHLYAAGEVCCGTFIYDDY
;
A
#
# COMPACT_ATOMS: atom_id res chain seq x y z
N GLN A 1 -16.73 -56.84 26.41
CA GLN A 1 -17.53 -55.79 27.06
C GLN A 1 -17.10 -54.43 26.50
N ALA A 2 -17.94 -53.88 25.64
CA ALA A 2 -17.78 -52.58 25.04
C ALA A 2 -18.33 -51.50 25.98
N MET A 3 -17.58 -50.43 26.18
CA MET A 3 -18.13 -49.19 26.72
C MET A 3 -17.99 -48.07 25.65
N THR A 4 -19.12 -47.71 25.12
CA THR A 4 -19.31 -46.52 24.29
C THR A 4 -19.37 -45.29 25.20
N GLY A 5 -18.38 -44.40 25.10
CA GLY A 5 -18.40 -43.08 25.71
C GLY A 5 -18.64 -42.03 24.62
N GLY A 6 -19.84 -41.47 24.59
CA GLY A 6 -20.19 -40.36 23.71
C GLY A 6 -19.50 -39.05 24.15
N LEU A 7 -18.74 -38.43 23.28
CA LEU A 7 -18.31 -37.05 23.42
C LEU A 7 -19.48 -36.13 23.02
N ALA A 8 -20.04 -35.46 24.01
CA ALA A 8 -20.91 -34.32 23.79
C ALA A 8 -20.02 -33.10 23.53
N THR A 9 -19.97 -32.65 22.29
CA THR A 9 -19.38 -31.35 21.91
C THR A 9 -20.36 -30.27 22.38
N LEU A 10 -20.04 -29.61 23.47
CA LEU A 10 -20.69 -28.36 23.85
C LEU A 10 -20.12 -27.25 22.96
N ALA A 11 -20.94 -26.82 22.00
CA ALA A 11 -20.75 -25.56 21.31
C ALA A 11 -20.96 -24.42 22.32
N LEU A 12 -19.89 -23.90 22.88
CA LEU A 12 -19.86 -22.60 23.57
C LEU A 12 -19.59 -21.52 22.50
N GLY A 13 -20.63 -21.20 21.73
CA GLY A 13 -20.63 -20.06 20.84
C GLY A 13 -20.91 -18.77 21.61
N GLY A 14 -19.97 -17.85 21.53
CA GLY A 14 -20.20 -16.43 21.41
C GLY A 14 -21.10 -15.69 22.40
N LEU A 15 -20.62 -15.41 23.61
CA LEU A 15 -21.24 -14.39 24.50
C LEU A 15 -20.18 -13.59 25.30
N PHE A 16 -18.92 -13.53 24.88
CA PHE A 16 -17.87 -12.90 25.70
C PHE A 16 -17.31 -11.57 25.18
N GLY A 17 -17.79 -11.03 24.05
CA GLY A 17 -17.22 -9.80 23.45
C GLY A 17 -17.87 -8.48 23.87
N CYS A 18 -19.19 -8.41 23.99
CA CYS A 18 -19.90 -7.14 24.12
C CYS A 18 -19.92 -6.52 25.54
N ALA A 19 -19.95 -7.33 26.60
CA ALA A 19 -20.11 -6.81 27.95
C ALA A 19 -18.94 -5.95 28.46
N PRO A 20 -17.64 -6.28 28.23
CA PRO A 20 -16.52 -5.43 28.62
C PRO A 20 -16.44 -4.10 27.89
N GLN A 21 -16.78 -4.07 26.60
CA GLN A 21 -16.78 -2.85 25.77
C GLN A 21 -17.88 -1.87 26.17
N GLN A 22 -19.10 -2.34 26.43
CA GLN A 22 -20.20 -1.53 26.91
C GLN A 22 -19.93 -0.95 28.31
N ALA A 23 -19.30 -1.72 29.20
CA ALA A 23 -18.90 -1.23 30.52
C ALA A 23 -17.82 -0.13 30.41
N ALA A 24 -16.80 -0.31 29.55
CA ALA A 24 -15.77 0.69 29.33
C ALA A 24 -16.32 1.97 28.68
N ALA A 25 -17.30 1.87 27.78
CA ALA A 25 -17.95 3.02 27.18
C ALA A 25 -18.79 3.80 28.22
N ALA A 26 -19.42 3.12 29.16
CA ALA A 26 -20.20 3.75 30.23
C ALA A 26 -19.31 4.51 31.26
N GLU A 27 -18.00 4.18 31.35
CA GLU A 27 -17.03 4.81 32.24
C GLU A 27 -16.15 5.86 31.52
N ALA A 28 -16.47 6.25 30.29
CA ALA A 28 -15.71 7.25 29.56
C ALA A 28 -15.68 8.60 30.28
N HIS A 29 -14.52 9.27 30.26
CA HIS A 29 -14.33 10.58 30.93
C HIS A 29 -15.13 11.68 30.22
N GLU A 30 -15.41 11.54 28.94
CA GLU A 30 -16.13 12.48 28.11
C GLU A 30 -17.00 11.73 27.08
N THR A 31 -18.16 12.30 26.78
CA THR A 31 -19.05 11.79 25.71
C THR A 31 -19.35 12.90 24.73
N MET A 32 -19.25 12.61 23.44
CA MET A 32 -19.49 13.55 22.34
C MET A 32 -20.44 12.92 21.33
N ASP A 33 -21.36 13.70 20.77
CA ASP A 33 -22.38 13.24 19.84
C ASP A 33 -22.13 13.79 18.44
N TYR A 34 -22.11 12.88 17.44
CA TYR A 34 -21.94 13.19 16.02
C TYR A 34 -22.93 12.40 15.16
N ASP A 35 -23.18 12.89 13.95
CA ASP A 35 -23.91 12.10 12.95
C ASP A 35 -22.98 11.09 12.29
N VAL A 36 -21.74 11.51 12.01
CA VAL A 36 -20.71 10.66 11.38
C VAL A 36 -19.40 10.79 12.14
N VAL A 37 -18.81 9.64 12.49
CA VAL A 37 -17.45 9.55 13.03
C VAL A 37 -16.58 8.83 12.01
N VAL A 38 -15.51 9.48 11.53
CA VAL A 38 -14.56 8.93 10.57
C VAL A 38 -13.28 8.58 11.30
N LEU A 39 -12.77 7.38 11.11
CA LEU A 39 -11.55 6.87 11.74
C LEU A 39 -10.39 6.88 10.76
N GLY A 40 -9.36 7.68 11.05
CA GLY A 40 -8.13 7.76 10.25
C GLY A 40 -8.06 8.99 9.34
N GLY A 41 -6.93 9.69 9.39
CA GLY A 41 -6.66 10.96 8.70
C GLY A 41 -5.86 10.81 7.39
N GLY A 42 -5.97 9.67 6.71
CA GLY A 42 -5.45 9.48 5.35
C GLY A 42 -6.37 10.08 4.28
N GLY A 43 -5.99 9.94 3.01
CA GLY A 43 -6.77 10.49 1.88
C GLY A 43 -8.23 10.07 1.89
N ALA A 44 -8.52 8.78 2.12
CA ALA A 44 -9.88 8.27 2.18
C ALA A 44 -10.70 8.90 3.32
N GLY A 45 -10.13 8.95 4.54
CA GLY A 45 -10.83 9.47 5.70
C GLY A 45 -11.11 10.96 5.62
N VAL A 46 -10.14 11.77 5.19
CA VAL A 46 -10.32 13.22 5.02
C VAL A 46 -11.38 13.51 3.96
N THR A 47 -11.37 12.79 2.84
CA THR A 47 -12.38 12.93 1.78
C THR A 47 -13.77 12.52 2.30
N ALA A 48 -13.87 11.39 3.01
CA ALA A 48 -15.14 10.93 3.59
C ALA A 48 -15.70 11.93 4.61
N ALA A 49 -14.84 12.49 5.48
CA ALA A 49 -15.26 13.51 6.45
C ALA A 49 -15.77 14.79 5.77
N GLY A 50 -15.05 15.23 4.72
CA GLY A 50 -15.48 16.41 3.93
C GLY A 50 -16.81 16.20 3.24
N GLN A 51 -17.02 15.05 2.60
CA GLN A 51 -18.27 14.72 1.91
C GLN A 51 -19.45 14.56 2.89
N ALA A 52 -19.23 13.91 4.03
CA ALA A 52 -20.25 13.78 5.06
C ALA A 52 -20.67 15.17 5.63
N ALA A 53 -19.70 16.03 5.90
CA ALA A 53 -19.98 17.40 6.37
C ALA A 53 -20.69 18.24 5.29
N ALA A 54 -20.28 18.13 4.01
CA ALA A 54 -20.94 18.78 2.88
C ALA A 54 -22.40 18.35 2.71
N ALA A 55 -22.71 17.09 3.05
CA ALA A 55 -24.09 16.58 3.10
C ALA A 55 -24.89 17.07 4.32
N GLY A 56 -24.32 17.91 5.18
CA GLY A 56 -24.96 18.50 6.37
C GLY A 56 -24.87 17.65 7.64
N ALA A 57 -24.09 16.57 7.64
CA ALA A 57 -23.88 15.76 8.83
C ALA A 57 -22.88 16.44 9.80
N LYS A 58 -23.18 16.44 11.11
CA LYS A 58 -22.19 16.80 12.12
C LYS A 58 -21.11 15.73 12.17
N THR A 59 -19.94 16.07 11.64
CA THR A 59 -18.89 15.09 11.34
C THR A 59 -17.61 15.38 12.13
N VAL A 60 -17.01 14.33 12.70
CA VAL A 60 -15.66 14.36 13.27
C VAL A 60 -14.78 13.28 12.64
N LEU A 61 -13.53 13.65 12.36
CA LEU A 61 -12.46 12.72 12.01
C LEU A 61 -11.55 12.54 13.23
N VAL A 62 -11.33 11.27 13.62
CA VAL A 62 -10.48 10.89 14.74
C VAL A 62 -9.21 10.28 14.20
N GLU A 63 -8.06 10.88 14.54
CA GLU A 63 -6.73 10.46 14.06
C GLU A 63 -5.79 10.23 15.25
N LYS A 64 -5.11 9.08 15.27
CA LYS A 64 -4.17 8.72 16.35
C LYS A 64 -2.87 9.52 16.32
N MET A 65 -2.46 9.97 15.12
CA MET A 65 -1.28 10.80 14.95
C MET A 65 -1.57 12.26 15.29
N ALA A 66 -0.53 13.06 15.46
CA ALA A 66 -0.66 14.51 15.70
C ALA A 66 -0.93 15.32 14.41
N TRP A 67 -1.05 14.66 13.27
CA TRP A 67 -1.24 15.28 11.94
C TRP A 67 -2.04 14.36 11.01
N LEU A 68 -2.65 14.96 9.97
CA LEU A 68 -3.28 14.23 8.88
C LEU A 68 -2.19 13.69 7.93
N ALA A 69 -2.48 12.66 7.22
CA ALA A 69 -1.93 12.23 5.93
C ALA A 69 -1.73 10.72 5.77
N GLY A 70 -1.38 9.96 6.81
CA GLY A 70 -1.17 8.53 6.73
C GLY A 70 -0.20 8.11 5.59
N SER A 71 -0.37 6.92 5.00
CA SER A 71 0.41 6.45 3.84
C SER A 71 0.18 7.30 2.59
N SER A 72 -0.97 7.96 2.48
CA SER A 72 -1.28 8.82 1.33
C SER A 72 -0.27 9.95 1.16
N SER A 73 0.36 10.44 2.24
CA SER A 73 1.38 11.51 2.15
C SER A 73 2.71 11.05 1.57
N LEU A 74 2.97 9.75 1.57
CA LEU A 74 4.20 9.14 1.05
C LEU A 74 4.07 8.79 -0.44
N ALA A 75 2.85 8.79 -0.97
CA ALA A 75 2.57 8.42 -2.35
C ALA A 75 3.05 9.50 -3.34
N ILE A 76 3.44 9.06 -4.54
CA ILE A 76 3.85 9.96 -5.63
C ILE A 76 2.69 10.78 -6.21
N GLY A 77 1.44 10.45 -5.84
CA GLY A 77 0.25 11.21 -6.22
C GLY A 77 -0.33 10.82 -7.58
N THR A 78 -0.25 9.56 -7.95
CA THR A 78 -0.97 9.03 -9.11
C THR A 78 -2.36 8.59 -8.69
N LEU A 79 -3.39 9.17 -9.32
CA LEU A 79 -4.78 8.75 -9.20
C LEU A 79 -5.20 8.01 -10.47
N TYR A 80 -5.98 6.95 -10.35
CA TYR A 80 -6.32 6.06 -11.45
C TYR A 80 -7.80 6.16 -11.80
N GLY A 81 -8.11 6.39 -13.08
CA GLY A 81 -9.50 6.54 -13.53
C GLY A 81 -9.63 6.68 -15.04
N ALA A 82 -10.84 6.47 -15.55
CA ALA A 82 -11.18 6.46 -16.95
C ALA A 82 -12.26 7.50 -17.29
N GLY A 83 -12.27 7.95 -18.54
CA GLY A 83 -13.28 8.87 -19.07
C GLY A 83 -13.12 10.32 -18.58
N THR A 84 -11.98 10.64 -17.98
CA THR A 84 -11.72 11.93 -17.36
C THR A 84 -11.58 13.08 -18.35
N LYS A 85 -11.73 14.30 -17.85
CA LYS A 85 -11.48 15.52 -18.64
C LYS A 85 -10.00 15.62 -19.04
N LEU A 86 -9.07 15.28 -18.15
CA LEU A 86 -7.64 15.28 -18.46
C LEU A 86 -7.29 14.29 -19.58
N GLN A 87 -7.91 13.10 -19.63
CA GLN A 87 -7.75 12.18 -20.74
C GLN A 87 -8.27 12.79 -22.06
N LYS A 88 -9.44 13.40 -22.04
CA LYS A 88 -10.02 14.06 -23.23
C LYS A 88 -9.15 15.20 -23.72
N GLU A 89 -8.62 16.04 -22.83
CA GLU A 89 -7.69 17.13 -23.13
C GLU A 89 -6.37 16.61 -23.73
N ALA A 90 -5.90 15.43 -23.27
CA ALA A 90 -4.72 14.74 -23.79
C ALA A 90 -4.99 13.93 -25.08
N GLY A 91 -6.22 13.92 -25.60
CA GLY A 91 -6.60 13.17 -26.81
C GLY A 91 -6.67 11.65 -26.59
N ILE A 92 -6.90 11.22 -25.35
CA ILE A 92 -7.04 9.80 -24.99
C ILE A 92 -8.52 9.47 -24.90
N GLU A 93 -8.95 8.52 -25.74
CA GLU A 93 -10.30 7.94 -25.69
C GLU A 93 -10.29 6.77 -24.70
N ASP A 94 -11.12 6.84 -23.66
CA ASP A 94 -11.25 5.80 -22.66
C ASP A 94 -12.64 5.85 -22.01
N THR A 95 -13.07 4.72 -21.42
CA THR A 95 -14.38 4.60 -20.79
C THR A 95 -14.29 3.81 -19.48
N PRO A 96 -15.28 3.99 -18.58
CA PRO A 96 -15.40 3.15 -17.39
C PRO A 96 -15.44 1.66 -17.68
N GLU A 97 -16.08 1.25 -18.77
CA GLU A 97 -16.14 -0.16 -19.20
C GLU A 97 -14.76 -0.69 -19.56
N GLY A 98 -13.92 0.10 -20.26
CA GLY A 98 -12.54 -0.26 -20.58
C GLY A 98 -11.67 -0.38 -19.33
N LEU A 99 -11.92 0.43 -18.31
CA LEU A 99 -11.26 0.31 -17.00
C LEU A 99 -11.71 -0.95 -16.27
N LEU A 100 -13.02 -1.26 -16.27
CA LEU A 100 -13.54 -2.48 -15.68
C LEU A 100 -12.95 -3.73 -16.35
N GLU A 101 -12.85 -3.75 -17.67
CA GLU A 101 -12.21 -4.85 -18.42
C GLU A 101 -10.75 -5.04 -17.96
N TYR A 102 -10.01 -3.95 -17.75
CA TYR A 102 -8.66 -4.04 -17.21
C TYR A 102 -8.63 -4.60 -15.79
N PHE A 103 -9.47 -4.13 -14.88
CA PHE A 103 -9.55 -4.65 -13.51
C PHE A 103 -9.89 -6.15 -13.50
N LEU A 104 -10.87 -6.57 -14.29
CA LEU A 104 -11.23 -7.99 -14.42
C LEU A 104 -10.09 -8.84 -15.00
N SER A 105 -9.24 -8.27 -15.86
CA SER A 105 -8.07 -8.97 -16.40
C SER A 105 -7.00 -9.21 -15.33
N ARG A 106 -7.01 -8.43 -14.23
CA ARG A 106 -6.06 -8.55 -13.11
C ARG A 106 -6.55 -9.50 -12.02
N GLY A 107 -7.74 -9.29 -11.49
CA GLY A 107 -8.29 -10.04 -10.36
C GLY A 107 -9.25 -11.17 -10.76
N GLY A 108 -9.88 -11.07 -11.92
CA GLY A 108 -10.86 -12.04 -12.39
C GLY A 108 -12.03 -12.20 -11.43
N ASP A 109 -12.40 -13.44 -11.17
CA ASP A 109 -13.48 -13.85 -10.28
C ASP A 109 -13.13 -13.83 -8.78
N LYS A 110 -11.90 -13.44 -8.44
CA LYS A 110 -11.43 -13.33 -7.05
C LYS A 110 -11.91 -12.05 -6.36
N LEU A 111 -12.38 -11.08 -7.13
CA LEU A 111 -12.84 -9.78 -6.65
C LEU A 111 -14.35 -9.62 -6.86
N ASP A 112 -14.96 -8.74 -6.09
CA ASP A 112 -16.39 -8.45 -6.23
C ASP A 112 -16.64 -7.65 -7.50
N TYR A 113 -17.38 -8.23 -8.44
CA TYR A 113 -17.66 -7.63 -9.74
C TYR A 113 -18.44 -6.31 -9.62
N ASP A 114 -19.46 -6.26 -8.74
CA ASP A 114 -20.33 -5.09 -8.62
C ASP A 114 -19.57 -3.92 -8.00
N VAL A 115 -18.70 -4.18 -7.02
CA VAL A 115 -17.83 -3.16 -6.41
C VAL A 115 -16.78 -2.68 -7.39
N GLN A 116 -16.14 -3.58 -8.17
CA GLN A 116 -15.20 -3.17 -9.22
C GLN A 116 -15.86 -2.30 -10.29
N LYS A 117 -17.06 -2.68 -10.72
CA LYS A 117 -17.84 -1.91 -11.68
C LYS A 117 -18.18 -0.52 -11.13
N PHE A 118 -18.66 -0.45 -9.89
CA PHE A 118 -18.91 0.82 -9.21
C PHE A 118 -17.67 1.71 -9.16
N CYS A 119 -16.52 1.15 -8.77
CA CYS A 119 -15.26 1.88 -8.73
C CYS A 119 -14.85 2.40 -10.14
N ALA A 120 -14.94 1.55 -11.16
CA ALA A 120 -14.60 1.93 -12.54
C ALA A 120 -15.49 3.07 -13.05
N GLU A 121 -16.79 3.05 -12.73
CA GLU A 121 -17.77 4.07 -13.12
C GLU A 121 -17.53 5.43 -12.45
N HIS A 122 -17.00 5.46 -11.19
CA HIS A 122 -16.91 6.68 -10.37
C HIS A 122 -15.50 7.24 -10.16
N PHE A 123 -14.43 6.49 -10.44
CA PHE A 123 -13.06 7.00 -10.27
C PHE A 123 -12.76 8.20 -11.17
N GLY A 124 -13.25 8.18 -12.41
CA GLY A 124 -13.08 9.30 -13.34
C GLY A 124 -13.75 10.58 -12.84
N GLU A 125 -14.99 10.48 -12.37
CA GLU A 125 -15.74 11.60 -11.80
C GLU A 125 -15.04 12.19 -10.55
N THR A 126 -14.45 11.33 -9.72
CA THR A 126 -13.69 11.77 -8.54
C THR A 126 -12.44 12.56 -8.96
N ILE A 127 -11.73 12.13 -10.00
CA ILE A 127 -10.57 12.86 -10.53
C ILE A 127 -11.01 14.20 -11.12
N ASP A 128 -12.11 14.24 -11.85
CA ASP A 128 -12.64 15.47 -12.43
C ASP A 128 -13.09 16.45 -11.35
N TRP A 129 -13.73 15.99 -10.26
CA TRP A 129 -14.03 16.80 -9.09
C TRP A 129 -12.78 17.39 -8.43
N LEU A 130 -11.72 16.58 -8.23
CA LEU A 130 -10.46 17.08 -7.69
C LEU A 130 -9.83 18.15 -8.61
N TYR A 131 -9.88 17.94 -9.91
CA TYR A 131 -9.31 18.83 -10.92
C TYR A 131 -10.14 20.10 -11.09
N GLU A 132 -11.45 19.96 -11.30
CA GLU A 132 -12.33 21.08 -11.67
C GLU A 132 -12.83 21.87 -10.46
N ASP A 133 -13.21 21.22 -9.37
CA ASP A 133 -13.79 21.90 -8.21
C ASP A 133 -12.73 22.27 -7.18
N LEU A 134 -11.87 21.31 -6.78
CA LEU A 134 -10.84 21.55 -5.77
C LEU A 134 -9.54 22.11 -6.33
N LYS A 135 -9.42 22.26 -7.66
CA LYS A 135 -8.24 22.84 -8.33
C LYS A 135 -6.92 22.15 -7.98
N VAL A 136 -6.97 20.83 -7.77
CA VAL A 136 -5.75 20.04 -7.58
C VAL A 136 -4.86 20.17 -8.81
N PRO A 137 -3.58 20.54 -8.67
CA PRO A 137 -2.68 20.67 -9.80
C PRO A 137 -2.26 19.29 -10.30
N PHE A 138 -2.81 18.84 -11.41
CA PHE A 138 -2.38 17.66 -12.15
C PHE A 138 -1.41 18.02 -13.25
N LYS A 139 -0.56 17.05 -13.65
CA LYS A 139 0.23 17.14 -14.88
C LYS A 139 -0.69 17.00 -16.08
N GLU A 140 -0.36 17.72 -17.17
CA GLU A 140 -1.11 17.62 -18.42
C GLU A 140 -1.05 16.21 -19.07
N THR A 141 0.02 15.45 -18.74
CA THR A 141 0.23 14.10 -19.28
C THR A 141 -0.40 13.06 -18.40
N VAL A 142 -1.29 12.24 -18.95
CA VAL A 142 -1.81 11.02 -18.34
C VAL A 142 -0.84 9.87 -18.61
N SER A 143 -0.42 9.15 -17.59
CA SER A 143 0.62 8.12 -17.69
C SER A 143 0.05 6.72 -17.81
N LYS A 144 0.77 5.84 -18.52
CA LYS A 144 0.53 4.39 -18.43
C LYS A 144 1.12 3.84 -17.14
N LYS A 145 0.45 2.87 -16.54
CA LYS A 145 0.90 2.15 -15.36
C LYS A 145 0.87 0.65 -15.60
N GLY A 146 1.87 -0.05 -15.08
CA GLY A 146 1.93 -1.49 -15.16
C GLY A 146 1.69 -2.07 -16.56
N LYS A 147 0.76 -3.01 -16.65
CA LYS A 147 0.36 -3.70 -17.88
C LYS A 147 -0.85 -3.05 -18.58
N ASP A 148 -1.36 -1.92 -18.07
CA ASP A 148 -2.52 -1.25 -18.66
C ASP A 148 -2.20 -0.74 -20.08
N PRO A 149 -2.97 -1.14 -21.09
CA PRO A 149 -2.78 -0.67 -22.45
C PRO A 149 -3.14 0.81 -22.63
N VAL A 150 -4.01 1.38 -21.77
CA VAL A 150 -4.51 2.75 -21.84
C VAL A 150 -3.84 3.62 -20.78
N PRO A 151 -3.46 4.89 -21.08
CA PRO A 151 -3.00 5.81 -20.06
C PRO A 151 -4.15 6.25 -19.14
N ARG A 152 -4.11 5.83 -17.87
CA ARG A 152 -5.13 6.12 -16.82
C ARG A 152 -4.56 6.73 -15.56
N GLY A 153 -3.25 6.85 -15.44
CA GLY A 153 -2.58 7.40 -14.27
C GLY A 153 -2.51 8.94 -14.34
N HIS A 154 -3.29 9.61 -13.51
CA HIS A 154 -3.35 11.06 -13.36
C HIS A 154 -2.41 11.48 -12.24
N ASN A 155 -1.28 12.07 -12.60
CA ASN A 155 -0.24 12.43 -11.65
C ASN A 155 -0.46 13.84 -11.12
N CYS A 156 -0.48 14.02 -9.80
CA CYS A 156 -0.35 15.34 -9.20
C CYS A 156 0.98 15.99 -9.64
N SER A 157 1.01 17.31 -9.71
CA SER A 157 2.18 18.05 -10.25
C SER A 157 3.45 17.83 -9.42
N ASN A 158 3.33 17.77 -8.08
CA ASN A 158 4.44 17.52 -7.18
C ASN A 158 4.38 16.09 -6.60
N ASN A 159 3.37 15.79 -5.79
CA ASN A 159 3.13 14.48 -5.17
C ASN A 159 1.69 14.45 -4.60
N ALA A 160 1.35 13.40 -3.86
CA ALA A 160 0.03 13.25 -3.26
C ALA A 160 -0.39 14.38 -2.30
N MET A 161 0.57 15.16 -1.78
CA MET A 161 0.24 16.30 -0.92
C MET A 161 -0.56 17.37 -1.65
N ASP A 162 -0.53 17.41 -2.99
CA ASP A 162 -1.34 18.37 -3.76
C ASP A 162 -2.84 18.10 -3.55
N TYR A 163 -3.29 16.84 -3.71
CA TYR A 163 -4.70 16.51 -3.47
C TYR A 163 -5.05 16.47 -1.98
N LEU A 164 -4.14 15.98 -1.11
CA LEU A 164 -4.39 15.91 0.33
C LEU A 164 -4.65 17.29 0.94
N ARG A 165 -3.90 18.30 0.55
CA ARG A 165 -4.13 19.69 0.97
C ARG A 165 -5.48 20.20 0.51
N ALA A 166 -5.84 19.91 -0.75
CA ALA A 166 -7.12 20.36 -1.31
C ALA A 166 -8.32 19.71 -0.60
N VAL A 167 -8.30 18.37 -0.42
CA VAL A 167 -9.41 17.70 0.30
C VAL A 167 -9.45 18.05 1.78
N THR A 168 -8.30 18.35 2.41
CA THR A 168 -8.25 18.82 3.81
C THR A 168 -8.90 20.20 3.94
N ALA A 169 -8.54 21.14 3.06
CA ALA A 169 -9.15 22.47 3.05
C ALA A 169 -10.67 22.36 2.81
N TYR A 170 -11.07 21.55 1.83
CA TYR A 170 -12.49 21.27 1.57
C TYR A 170 -13.21 20.74 2.81
N ALA A 171 -12.68 19.72 3.48
CA ALA A 171 -13.31 19.14 4.66
C ALA A 171 -13.48 20.18 5.80
N GLN A 172 -12.47 21.05 6.00
CA GLN A 172 -12.53 22.15 6.97
C GLN A 172 -13.58 23.20 6.59
N GLU A 173 -13.64 23.59 5.33
CA GLU A 173 -14.64 24.54 4.80
C GLU A 173 -16.07 24.02 4.94
N GLN A 174 -16.27 22.69 4.81
CA GLN A 174 -17.55 22.05 5.03
C GLN A 174 -17.91 21.87 6.52
N GLY A 175 -16.98 22.18 7.45
CA GLY A 175 -17.22 22.12 8.89
C GLY A 175 -16.93 20.77 9.55
N ALA A 176 -16.15 19.87 8.92
CA ALA A 176 -15.67 18.67 9.57
C ALA A 176 -14.70 19.03 10.72
N GLU A 177 -14.89 18.43 11.90
CA GLU A 177 -13.99 18.55 13.04
C GLU A 177 -12.86 17.52 12.95
N PHE A 178 -11.65 17.88 13.44
CA PHE A 178 -10.49 16.97 13.45
C PHE A 178 -9.95 16.80 14.87
N HIS A 179 -9.94 15.57 15.38
CA HIS A 179 -9.43 15.21 16.69
C HIS A 179 -8.15 14.39 16.55
N PHE A 180 -7.01 15.04 16.76
CA PHE A 180 -5.67 14.44 16.67
C PHE A 180 -5.21 13.83 18.00
N GLY A 181 -4.18 12.96 17.94
CA GLY A 181 -3.60 12.32 19.12
C GLY A 181 -4.62 11.49 19.89
N THR A 182 -5.62 10.96 19.18
CA THR A 182 -6.75 10.23 19.73
C THR A 182 -6.84 8.85 19.07
N THR A 183 -6.49 7.81 19.81
CA THR A 183 -6.52 6.43 19.33
C THR A 183 -7.87 5.81 19.61
N VAL A 184 -8.56 5.36 18.57
CA VAL A 184 -9.80 4.57 18.74
C VAL A 184 -9.40 3.16 19.15
N GLU A 185 -9.98 2.67 20.25
CA GLU A 185 -9.66 1.37 20.85
C GLU A 185 -10.72 0.31 20.50
N SER A 186 -11.99 0.71 20.31
CA SER A 186 -13.06 -0.24 19.95
C SER A 186 -14.26 0.45 19.29
N LEU A 187 -14.99 -0.32 18.50
CA LEU A 187 -16.34 -0.01 18.07
C LEU A 187 -17.32 -0.29 19.22
N VAL A 188 -18.32 0.56 19.41
CA VAL A 188 -19.40 0.34 20.37
C VAL A 188 -20.62 -0.17 19.62
N VAL A 189 -21.14 -1.30 20.04
CA VAL A 189 -22.32 -1.94 19.41
C VAL A 189 -23.45 -2.06 20.41
N ASP A 190 -24.69 -1.94 19.93
CA ASP A 190 -25.88 -2.18 20.75
C ASP A 190 -26.21 -3.68 20.85
N GLU A 191 -27.29 -4.02 21.55
CA GLU A 191 -27.75 -5.42 21.72
C GLU A 191 -28.19 -6.07 20.40
N GLY A 192 -28.50 -5.26 19.38
CA GLY A 192 -28.87 -5.70 18.03
C GLY A 192 -27.67 -5.91 17.10
N GLY A 193 -26.45 -5.57 17.55
CA GLY A 193 -25.23 -5.64 16.75
C GLY A 193 -25.01 -4.40 15.86
N ALA A 194 -25.81 -3.35 16.01
CA ALA A 194 -25.60 -2.11 15.27
C ALA A 194 -24.49 -1.28 15.92
N VAL A 195 -23.62 -0.68 15.10
CA VAL A 195 -22.57 0.22 15.58
C VAL A 195 -23.19 1.55 15.97
N THR A 196 -22.96 1.97 17.22
CA THR A 196 -23.54 3.19 17.81
C THR A 196 -22.50 4.25 18.15
N GLY A 197 -21.21 3.95 17.93
CA GLY A 197 -20.12 4.85 18.19
C GLY A 197 -18.78 4.17 18.34
N VAL A 198 -17.83 4.89 18.93
CA VAL A 198 -16.48 4.38 19.18
C VAL A 198 -15.96 4.85 20.53
N LEU A 199 -15.20 3.99 21.20
CA LEU A 199 -14.43 4.33 22.38
C LEU A 199 -13.00 4.67 21.97
N ALA A 200 -12.51 5.81 22.40
CA ALA A 200 -11.18 6.29 22.05
C ALA A 200 -10.40 6.78 23.30
N LYS A 201 -9.09 6.84 23.16
CA LYS A 201 -8.16 7.31 24.19
C LYS A 201 -7.29 8.42 23.65
N ARG A 202 -7.25 9.55 24.35
CA ARG A 202 -6.36 10.67 24.02
C ARG A 202 -4.95 10.44 24.54
N GLY A 203 -3.98 11.15 23.98
CA GLY A 203 -2.58 11.05 24.39
C GLY A 203 -2.31 11.39 25.86
N ASN A 204 -3.22 12.11 26.54
CA ASN A 204 -3.16 12.37 27.98
C ASN A 204 -3.75 11.24 28.85
N GLY A 205 -4.21 10.15 28.23
CA GLY A 205 -4.79 8.99 28.90
C GLY A 205 -6.29 9.05 29.17
N SER A 206 -6.98 10.19 28.91
CA SER A 206 -8.43 10.29 29.07
C SER A 206 -9.17 9.50 27.97
N THR A 207 -10.27 8.85 28.34
CA THR A 207 -11.15 8.15 27.41
C THR A 207 -12.30 9.03 26.94
N VAL A 208 -12.67 8.88 25.67
CA VAL A 208 -13.78 9.60 25.03
C VAL A 208 -14.69 8.60 24.34
N LEU A 209 -15.97 8.69 24.63
CA LEU A 209 -17.01 8.00 23.87
C LEU A 209 -17.54 8.96 22.79
N TYR A 210 -17.36 8.59 21.53
CA TYR A 210 -18.00 9.26 20.41
C TYR A 210 -19.26 8.49 20.03
N ASN A 211 -20.44 8.98 20.39
CA ASN A 211 -21.69 8.45 19.87
C ASN A 211 -21.83 8.86 18.41
N ALA A 212 -22.25 7.96 17.55
CA ALA A 212 -22.39 8.19 16.14
C ALA A 212 -23.65 7.50 15.56
N LYS A 213 -24.29 8.15 14.59
CA LYS A 213 -25.32 7.48 13.77
C LYS A 213 -24.67 6.55 12.75
N ASN A 214 -23.46 6.89 12.27
CA ASN A 214 -22.67 6.08 11.35
C ASN A 214 -21.18 6.24 11.66
N VAL A 215 -20.43 5.15 11.49
CA VAL A 215 -18.97 5.12 11.62
C VAL A 215 -18.35 4.71 10.27
N ILE A 216 -17.35 5.49 9.82
CA ILE A 216 -16.60 5.17 8.60
C ILE A 216 -15.17 4.81 9.02
N VAL A 217 -14.75 3.57 8.79
CA VAL A 217 -13.37 3.14 9.03
C VAL A 217 -12.53 3.43 7.79
N ALA A 218 -11.50 4.29 7.94
CA ALA A 218 -10.59 4.71 6.88
C ALA A 218 -9.13 4.71 7.37
N THR A 219 -8.78 3.72 8.19
CA THR A 219 -7.54 3.64 8.95
C THR A 219 -6.33 3.13 8.17
N GLY A 220 -6.51 2.84 6.88
CA GLY A 220 -5.47 2.21 6.06
C GLY A 220 -5.27 0.73 6.39
N GLY A 221 -4.14 0.18 5.97
CA GLY A 221 -3.81 -1.22 6.11
C GLY A 221 -3.03 -1.57 7.38
N PHE A 222 -2.29 -2.68 7.31
CA PHE A 222 -1.63 -3.29 8.46
C PHE A 222 -0.14 -3.62 8.26
N CYS A 223 0.52 -3.11 7.21
CA CYS A 223 1.92 -3.46 6.92
C CYS A 223 2.94 -3.06 8.00
N ARG A 224 2.56 -2.30 9.02
CA ARG A 224 3.39 -2.02 10.22
C ARG A 224 3.12 -2.97 11.38
N ASN A 225 2.34 -4.02 11.17
CA ASN A 225 2.00 -5.02 12.18
C ASN A 225 2.48 -6.40 11.70
N ALA A 226 3.61 -6.87 12.26
CA ALA A 226 4.23 -8.13 11.86
C ALA A 226 3.28 -9.32 12.07
N ASP A 227 2.53 -9.36 13.18
CA ASP A 227 1.60 -10.46 13.45
C ASP A 227 0.48 -10.53 12.40
N MET A 228 0.00 -9.37 11.91
CA MET A 228 -1.01 -9.34 10.85
C MET A 228 -0.41 -9.65 9.47
N ILE A 229 0.85 -9.30 9.22
CA ILE A 229 1.53 -9.73 7.99
C ILE A 229 1.67 -11.26 8.00
N ASP A 230 2.13 -11.85 9.11
CA ASP A 230 2.27 -13.31 9.25
C ASP A 230 0.94 -14.03 9.09
N GLU A 231 -0.17 -13.43 9.57
CA GLU A 231 -1.52 -13.99 9.48
C GLU A 231 -2.13 -13.86 8.08
N TYR A 232 -2.02 -12.69 7.43
CA TYR A 232 -2.76 -12.37 6.20
C TYR A 232 -1.90 -12.29 4.94
N MET A 233 -0.58 -12.14 5.09
CA MET A 233 0.38 -11.97 3.99
C MET A 233 1.69 -12.71 4.28
N PRO A 234 1.66 -14.03 4.61
CA PRO A 234 2.84 -14.76 5.11
C PRO A 234 4.04 -14.76 4.16
N ASP A 235 3.81 -14.67 2.86
CA ASP A 235 4.87 -14.60 1.84
C ASP A 235 5.73 -13.32 1.96
N TYR A 236 5.24 -12.31 2.70
CA TYR A 236 5.93 -11.04 2.92
C TYR A 236 6.40 -10.85 4.37
N SER A 237 6.42 -11.91 5.17
CA SER A 237 6.95 -11.87 6.54
C SER A 237 8.40 -11.40 6.54
N GLY A 238 8.68 -10.36 7.36
CA GLY A 238 10.01 -9.77 7.44
C GLY A 238 10.39 -8.79 6.33
N VAL A 239 9.58 -8.63 5.29
CA VAL A 239 9.80 -7.61 4.25
C VAL A 239 9.69 -6.21 4.85
N TYR A 240 10.61 -5.34 4.45
CA TYR A 240 10.56 -3.91 4.82
C TYR A 240 9.29 -3.26 4.28
N THR A 241 8.77 -2.25 4.99
CA THR A 241 7.57 -1.52 4.60
C THR A 241 7.76 -0.02 4.60
N GLU A 242 7.22 0.66 3.59
CA GLU A 242 7.26 2.12 3.41
C GLU A 242 5.86 2.76 3.51
N VAL A 243 5.01 2.23 4.37
CA VAL A 243 3.70 2.82 4.68
C VAL A 243 3.78 3.79 5.86
N GLY A 244 2.75 4.59 6.04
CA GLY A 244 2.60 5.50 7.17
C GLY A 244 2.77 4.77 8.51
N VAL A 245 3.43 5.42 9.48
CA VAL A 245 3.73 4.82 10.81
C VAL A 245 2.48 4.40 11.58
N GLY A 246 1.31 4.94 11.21
CA GLY A 246 0.01 4.59 11.77
C GLY A 246 -0.67 3.37 11.15
N CYS A 247 -0.11 2.72 10.13
CA CYS A 247 -0.74 1.58 9.44
C CYS A 247 -0.49 0.26 10.17
N THR A 248 -1.07 0.12 11.34
CA THR A 248 -0.87 -0.98 12.31
C THR A 248 -2.08 -1.89 12.46
N GLY A 249 -3.15 -1.66 11.65
CA GLY A 249 -4.27 -2.59 11.47
C GLY A 249 -5.34 -2.56 12.56
N GLU A 250 -5.30 -1.63 13.51
CA GLU A 250 -6.29 -1.61 14.60
C GLU A 250 -7.70 -1.41 14.08
N GLY A 251 -7.89 -0.56 13.05
CA GLY A 251 -9.20 -0.34 12.46
C GLY A 251 -9.79 -1.63 11.89
N LEU A 252 -8.99 -2.41 11.16
CA LEU A 252 -9.42 -3.71 10.65
C LEU A 252 -9.77 -4.66 11.81
N ARG A 253 -8.90 -4.76 12.82
CA ARG A 253 -9.12 -5.65 13.96
C ARG A 253 -10.43 -5.35 14.68
N MET A 254 -10.75 -4.07 14.91
CA MET A 254 -11.98 -3.66 15.60
C MET A 254 -13.27 -4.18 14.93
N GLY A 255 -13.32 -4.19 13.60
CA GLY A 255 -14.48 -4.72 12.89
C GLY A 255 -14.51 -6.25 12.89
N LEU A 256 -13.35 -6.91 12.77
CA LEU A 256 -13.26 -8.38 12.88
C LEU A 256 -13.74 -8.85 14.26
N ASP A 257 -13.44 -8.12 15.33
CA ASP A 257 -13.87 -8.41 16.70
C ASP A 257 -15.41 -8.37 16.87
N ILE A 258 -16.13 -7.67 16.01
CA ILE A 258 -17.60 -7.61 16.00
C ILE A 258 -18.24 -8.43 14.87
N GLY A 259 -17.45 -9.26 14.16
CA GLY A 259 -17.93 -10.20 13.16
C GLY A 259 -17.88 -9.73 11.72
N ALA A 260 -17.14 -8.66 11.41
CA ALA A 260 -16.89 -8.27 10.02
C ALA A 260 -16.14 -9.37 9.25
N ASP A 261 -16.46 -9.51 7.96
CA ASP A 261 -15.76 -10.43 7.06
C ASP A 261 -14.48 -9.82 6.52
N TYR A 262 -13.44 -10.64 6.40
CA TYR A 262 -12.15 -10.28 5.80
C TYR A 262 -12.04 -10.85 4.39
N VAL A 263 -11.62 -10.01 3.46
CA VAL A 263 -11.26 -10.40 2.10
C VAL A 263 -9.84 -9.96 1.81
N GLY A 264 -9.03 -10.88 1.33
CA GLY A 264 -7.67 -10.62 0.90
C GLY A 264 -7.06 -11.87 0.30
N HIS A 265 -6.11 -11.67 -0.60
CA HIS A 265 -5.46 -12.75 -1.33
C HIS A 265 -3.96 -12.79 -1.06
N GLY A 266 -3.53 -12.12 0.03
CA GLY A 266 -2.12 -12.05 0.43
C GLY A 266 -1.27 -11.11 -0.44
N GLY A 267 -1.90 -10.29 -1.29
CA GLY A 267 -1.19 -9.35 -2.16
C GLY A 267 -0.76 -8.07 -1.45
N THR A 268 0.15 -7.35 -2.09
CA THR A 268 0.64 -6.04 -1.67
C THR A 268 1.08 -5.22 -2.88
N ASN A 269 1.04 -3.90 -2.77
CA ASN A 269 1.78 -3.06 -3.70
C ASN A 269 3.27 -3.13 -3.34
N GLY A 270 4.01 -3.96 -4.06
CA GLY A 270 5.42 -4.18 -3.80
C GLY A 270 6.32 -3.47 -4.78
N ILE A 271 7.43 -2.94 -4.27
CA ILE A 271 8.47 -2.35 -5.09
C ILE A 271 9.85 -2.89 -4.72
N LEU A 272 10.77 -2.76 -5.67
CA LEU A 272 12.20 -2.95 -5.39
C LEU A 272 12.69 -1.79 -4.51
N ALA A 273 13.43 -2.10 -3.45
CA ALA A 273 13.87 -1.15 -2.45
C ALA A 273 15.40 -1.05 -2.38
N CYS A 274 15.89 0.15 -2.10
CA CYS A 274 17.27 0.40 -1.75
C CYS A 274 17.34 0.87 -0.29
N PRO A 275 18.12 0.25 0.58
CA PRO A 275 18.10 0.56 2.02
C PRO A 275 18.59 1.99 2.35
N VAL A 276 19.29 2.65 1.44
CA VAL A 276 19.79 4.03 1.64
C VAL A 276 18.91 5.09 0.98
N GLU A 277 17.91 4.70 0.20
CA GLU A 277 17.00 5.60 -0.50
C GLU A 277 15.56 5.04 -0.47
N PRO A 278 14.75 5.41 0.51
CA PRO A 278 13.36 4.99 0.59
C PRO A 278 12.56 5.35 -0.67
N GLY A 279 11.59 4.52 -1.03
CA GLY A 279 10.75 4.67 -2.20
C GLY A 279 11.37 4.07 -3.48
N GLN A 280 10.94 4.57 -4.63
CA GLN A 280 11.49 4.16 -5.93
C GLN A 280 12.90 4.71 -6.12
N SER A 281 13.88 3.97 -5.65
CA SER A 281 15.28 4.37 -5.70
C SER A 281 15.81 4.43 -7.12
N LYS A 282 16.51 5.52 -7.45
CA LYS A 282 17.27 5.65 -8.70
C LYS A 282 18.58 4.87 -8.69
N LEU A 283 19.03 4.40 -7.51
CA LEU A 283 20.15 3.45 -7.39
C LEU A 283 19.76 2.03 -7.85
N ILE A 284 18.47 1.76 -8.09
CA ILE A 284 18.02 0.51 -8.75
C ILE A 284 18.03 0.76 -10.26
N SER A 285 19.21 0.69 -10.85
CA SER A 285 19.40 0.98 -12.28
C SER A 285 19.18 -0.25 -13.14
N ASN A 286 18.37 -0.09 -14.19
CA ASN A 286 18.20 -1.12 -15.21
C ASN A 286 19.43 -1.30 -16.13
N LYS A 287 20.46 -0.44 -16.00
CA LYS A 287 21.74 -0.61 -16.68
C LYS A 287 22.72 -1.48 -15.90
N ALA A 288 22.50 -1.67 -14.61
CA ALA A 288 23.28 -2.56 -13.76
C ALA A 288 23.03 -4.03 -14.12
N LEU A 289 23.93 -4.90 -13.67
CA LEU A 289 23.69 -6.33 -13.57
C LEU A 289 23.10 -6.63 -12.19
N TRP A 290 22.01 -7.41 -12.11
CA TRP A 290 21.43 -7.82 -10.84
C TRP A 290 21.72 -9.29 -10.58
N ILE A 291 22.25 -9.58 -9.39
CA ILE A 291 22.55 -10.92 -8.92
C ILE A 291 21.82 -11.24 -7.61
N ASN A 292 21.53 -12.51 -7.38
CA ASN A 292 21.00 -13.01 -6.11
C ASN A 292 22.14 -13.24 -5.09
N SER A 293 21.80 -13.68 -3.87
CA SER A 293 22.77 -14.00 -2.82
C SER A 293 23.74 -15.15 -3.14
N LYS A 294 23.47 -15.91 -4.20
CA LYS A 294 24.39 -16.93 -4.73
C LYS A 294 25.37 -16.40 -5.78
N GLY A 295 25.30 -15.10 -6.11
CA GLY A 295 26.11 -14.48 -7.16
C GLY A 295 25.58 -14.72 -8.58
N GLU A 296 24.39 -15.25 -8.78
CA GLU A 296 23.83 -15.59 -10.08
C GLU A 296 22.90 -14.49 -10.59
N ARG A 297 23.00 -14.13 -11.88
CA ARG A 297 22.01 -13.26 -12.53
C ARG A 297 20.66 -13.96 -12.59
N PHE A 298 19.57 -13.30 -12.21
CA PHE A 298 18.25 -13.93 -12.03
C PHE A 298 17.11 -13.28 -12.82
N ALA A 299 17.29 -12.07 -13.38
CA ALA A 299 16.21 -11.34 -14.01
C ALA A 299 16.63 -10.51 -15.23
N ASN A 300 15.65 -10.06 -15.99
CA ASN A 300 15.79 -8.95 -16.91
C ASN A 300 15.67 -7.64 -16.11
N GLU A 301 16.75 -6.93 -15.90
CA GLU A 301 16.81 -5.71 -15.09
C GLU A 301 15.99 -4.55 -15.69
N ALA A 302 15.55 -4.68 -16.95
CA ALA A 302 14.62 -3.76 -17.63
C ALA A 302 13.22 -4.36 -17.79
N GLY A 303 12.94 -5.46 -17.10
CA GLY A 303 11.64 -6.14 -17.09
C GLY A 303 10.58 -5.40 -16.27
N GLN A 304 9.44 -6.05 -16.11
CA GLN A 304 8.38 -5.51 -15.25
C GLN A 304 8.81 -5.59 -13.78
N THR A 305 8.85 -4.46 -13.11
CA THR A 305 9.30 -4.34 -11.72
C THR A 305 8.49 -5.22 -10.77
N HIS A 306 7.19 -5.35 -11.02
CA HIS A 306 6.30 -6.17 -10.21
C HIS A 306 6.63 -7.67 -10.28
N ASP A 307 6.92 -8.20 -11.49
CA ASP A 307 7.31 -9.60 -11.63
C ASP A 307 8.64 -9.88 -10.89
N ILE A 308 9.62 -8.97 -11.03
CA ILE A 308 10.92 -9.09 -10.36
C ILE A 308 10.79 -8.96 -8.84
N TYR A 309 9.96 -8.02 -8.37
CA TYR A 309 9.64 -7.87 -6.96
C TYR A 309 9.10 -9.16 -6.36
N TYR A 310 8.15 -9.80 -7.04
CA TYR A 310 7.56 -11.05 -6.59
C TYR A 310 8.61 -12.17 -6.47
N ASP A 311 9.49 -12.29 -7.46
CA ASP A 311 10.59 -13.28 -7.42
C ASP A 311 11.51 -13.02 -6.21
N VAL A 312 11.93 -11.75 -5.99
CA VAL A 312 12.84 -11.39 -4.88
C VAL A 312 12.16 -11.56 -3.52
N ALA A 313 10.87 -11.26 -3.39
CA ALA A 313 10.12 -11.46 -2.14
C ALA A 313 10.11 -12.94 -1.70
N HIS A 314 10.23 -13.88 -2.66
CA HIS A 314 10.31 -15.32 -2.41
C HIS A 314 11.75 -15.87 -2.28
N PHE A 315 12.78 -15.02 -2.38
CA PHE A 315 14.14 -15.45 -2.03
C PHE A 315 14.26 -15.64 -0.50
N ASP A 316 15.08 -16.59 -0.07
CA ASP A 316 15.28 -16.90 1.35
C ASP A 316 15.69 -15.68 2.19
N ASP A 317 16.40 -14.72 1.60
CA ASP A 317 16.89 -13.50 2.25
C ASP A 317 16.17 -12.23 1.77
N GLN A 318 15.21 -12.34 0.83
CA GLN A 318 14.42 -11.24 0.27
C GLN A 318 15.28 -10.09 -0.29
N LYS A 319 16.47 -10.43 -0.82
CA LYS A 319 17.48 -9.49 -1.31
C LYS A 319 17.93 -9.83 -2.72
N PHE A 320 18.37 -8.80 -3.40
CA PHE A 320 19.21 -8.89 -4.58
C PHE A 320 20.34 -7.88 -4.50
N PHE A 321 21.27 -7.94 -5.43
CA PHE A 321 22.43 -7.07 -5.42
C PHE A 321 22.66 -6.49 -6.81
N ALA A 322 22.82 -5.16 -6.85
CA ALA A 322 23.13 -4.47 -8.10
C ALA A 322 24.65 -4.29 -8.24
N VAL A 323 25.20 -4.76 -9.34
CA VAL A 323 26.62 -4.61 -9.70
C VAL A 323 26.78 -3.34 -10.52
N TYR A 324 27.62 -2.41 -10.03
CA TYR A 324 28.01 -1.18 -10.69
C TYR A 324 29.50 -1.23 -11.05
N ASP A 325 29.87 -0.57 -12.11
CA ASP A 325 31.26 -0.20 -12.39
C ASP A 325 31.51 1.29 -12.07
N GLN A 326 32.75 1.75 -12.20
CA GLN A 326 33.12 3.12 -11.91
C GLN A 326 32.37 4.13 -12.80
N ALA A 327 32.15 3.81 -14.07
CA ALA A 327 31.43 4.70 -14.98
C ALA A 327 29.98 4.97 -14.52
N MET A 328 29.30 3.94 -13.97
CA MET A 328 27.98 4.11 -13.42
C MET A 328 27.98 5.00 -12.17
N VAL A 329 28.98 4.85 -11.30
CA VAL A 329 29.12 5.69 -10.10
C VAL A 329 29.44 7.14 -10.48
N ASP A 330 30.29 7.37 -11.48
CA ASP A 330 30.64 8.71 -11.96
C ASP A 330 29.43 9.46 -12.57
N ALA A 331 28.46 8.72 -13.07
CA ALA A 331 27.22 9.26 -13.63
C ALA A 331 26.16 9.64 -12.59
N LEU A 332 26.37 9.33 -11.29
CA LEU A 332 25.44 9.72 -10.21
C LEU A 332 25.46 11.23 -10.01
N ASP A 333 24.28 11.81 -9.81
CA ASP A 333 24.18 13.20 -9.34
C ASP A 333 24.62 13.32 -7.87
N ASP A 334 24.76 14.54 -7.37
CA ASP A 334 25.28 14.79 -6.02
C ASP A 334 24.44 14.16 -4.92
N ASP A 335 23.10 14.12 -5.06
CA ASP A 335 22.19 13.52 -4.09
C ASP A 335 22.36 12.00 -4.05
N LEU A 336 22.32 11.34 -5.20
CA LEU A 336 22.53 9.91 -5.31
C LEU A 336 23.93 9.47 -4.90
N ARG A 337 24.96 10.29 -5.21
CA ARG A 337 26.33 10.05 -4.79
C ARG A 337 26.45 10.06 -3.26
N SER A 338 25.84 11.04 -2.60
CA SER A 338 25.84 11.12 -1.13
C SER A 338 25.20 9.89 -0.49
N LYS A 339 24.09 9.41 -1.04
CA LYS A 339 23.40 8.18 -0.59
C LYS A 339 24.24 6.93 -0.85
N PHE A 340 24.88 6.86 -2.01
CA PHE A 340 25.79 5.77 -2.38
C PHE A 340 27.00 5.72 -1.43
N GLU A 341 27.65 6.85 -1.14
CA GLU A 341 28.78 6.94 -0.20
C GLU A 341 28.33 6.53 1.21
N PHE A 342 27.16 6.99 1.65
CA PHE A 342 26.57 6.53 2.92
C PHE A 342 26.37 4.99 2.95
N GLY A 343 25.91 4.39 1.86
CA GLY A 343 25.77 2.94 1.75
C GLY A 343 27.09 2.18 1.90
N LEU A 344 28.17 2.71 1.34
CA LEU A 344 29.53 2.19 1.51
C LEU A 344 30.01 2.34 2.96
N GLU A 345 29.85 3.51 3.58
CA GLU A 345 30.22 3.77 4.96
C GLU A 345 29.50 2.84 5.96
N GLN A 346 28.24 2.53 5.68
CA GLN A 346 27.44 1.64 6.54
C GLN A 346 27.65 0.14 6.23
N GLY A 347 28.48 -0.21 5.25
CA GLY A 347 28.70 -1.61 4.85
C GLY A 347 27.51 -2.26 4.17
N MET A 348 26.52 -1.48 3.71
CA MET A 348 25.40 -1.97 2.89
C MET A 348 25.83 -2.18 1.44
N PHE A 349 26.84 -1.46 0.99
CA PHE A 349 27.49 -1.56 -0.30
C PHE A 349 28.97 -1.91 -0.10
N ALA A 350 29.55 -2.56 -1.08
CA ALA A 350 30.96 -2.92 -1.04
C ALA A 350 31.67 -2.54 -2.35
N GLN A 351 32.95 -2.26 -2.25
CA GLN A 351 33.85 -1.94 -3.36
C GLN A 351 34.97 -2.96 -3.45
N GLY A 352 35.41 -3.27 -4.67
CA GLY A 352 36.57 -4.12 -4.93
C GLY A 352 37.23 -3.79 -6.28
N ASP A 353 38.47 -4.19 -6.47
CA ASP A 353 39.12 -4.10 -7.79
C ASP A 353 38.48 -5.07 -8.80
N THR A 354 37.79 -6.10 -8.29
CA THR A 354 36.98 -7.04 -9.05
C THR A 354 35.59 -7.17 -8.44
N VAL A 355 34.61 -7.62 -9.22
CA VAL A 355 33.27 -7.96 -8.70
C VAL A 355 33.35 -9.09 -7.67
N ALA A 356 34.28 -10.04 -7.88
CA ALA A 356 34.50 -11.12 -6.92
C ALA A 356 34.85 -10.61 -5.51
N GLU A 357 35.73 -9.61 -5.42
CA GLU A 357 36.13 -8.98 -4.14
C GLU A 357 34.97 -8.22 -3.50
N ALA A 358 34.26 -7.39 -4.27
CA ALA A 358 33.13 -6.61 -3.78
C ALA A 358 31.99 -7.53 -3.31
N ALA A 359 31.65 -8.59 -4.05
CA ALA A 359 30.64 -9.57 -3.69
C ALA A 359 31.02 -10.34 -2.42
N ALA A 360 32.26 -10.80 -2.32
CA ALA A 360 32.77 -11.52 -1.14
C ALA A 360 32.70 -10.68 0.14
N ALA A 361 32.91 -9.36 0.05
CA ALA A 361 32.79 -8.45 1.18
C ALA A 361 31.35 -8.37 1.76
N LEU A 362 30.33 -8.71 0.94
CA LEU A 362 28.92 -8.81 1.36
C LEU A 362 28.47 -10.26 1.64
N GLY A 363 29.42 -11.23 1.63
CA GLY A 363 29.12 -12.63 1.91
C GLY A 363 28.53 -13.40 0.72
N ILE A 364 28.63 -12.86 -0.50
CA ILE A 364 28.16 -13.48 -1.75
C ILE A 364 29.29 -14.31 -2.35
N ASP A 365 28.97 -15.39 -3.07
CA ASP A 365 29.98 -16.14 -3.82
C ASP A 365 30.65 -15.27 -4.89
N GLY A 366 31.87 -14.83 -4.63
CA GLY A 366 32.61 -13.95 -5.50
C GLY A 366 32.92 -14.56 -6.86
N ALA A 367 33.19 -15.89 -6.92
CA ALA A 367 33.48 -16.57 -8.18
C ALA A 367 32.23 -16.64 -9.07
N ALA A 368 31.08 -16.92 -8.49
CA ALA A 368 29.79 -16.89 -9.20
C ALA A 368 29.44 -15.47 -9.68
N ALA A 369 29.63 -14.46 -8.82
CA ALA A 369 29.37 -13.05 -9.18
C ALA A 369 30.29 -12.59 -10.34
N GLN A 370 31.56 -12.98 -10.34
CA GLN A 370 32.47 -12.67 -11.45
C GLN A 370 32.04 -13.38 -12.74
N ALA A 371 31.67 -14.67 -12.67
CA ALA A 371 31.17 -15.39 -13.82
C ALA A 371 29.88 -14.80 -14.40
N ALA A 372 28.97 -14.27 -13.50
CA ALA A 372 27.78 -13.57 -13.93
C ALA A 372 28.10 -12.26 -14.68
N LEU A 373 29.09 -11.48 -14.19
CA LEU A 373 29.57 -10.27 -14.88
C LEU A 373 30.20 -10.60 -16.23
N ASP A 374 31.08 -11.62 -16.29
CA ASP A 374 31.74 -12.02 -17.52
C ASP A 374 30.73 -12.42 -18.59
N GLY A 375 29.77 -13.29 -18.23
CA GLY A 375 28.66 -13.67 -19.12
C GLY A 375 27.75 -12.49 -19.53
N TYR A 376 27.45 -11.57 -18.59
CA TYR A 376 26.69 -10.38 -18.92
C TYR A 376 27.43 -9.49 -19.94
N ASN A 377 28.74 -9.29 -19.77
CA ASN A 377 29.56 -8.49 -20.69
C ASN A 377 29.69 -9.16 -22.08
N GLU A 378 29.74 -10.50 -22.16
CA GLU A 378 29.70 -11.22 -23.45
C GLU A 378 28.36 -10.94 -24.18
N LEU A 379 27.21 -10.98 -23.48
CA LEU A 379 25.90 -10.65 -24.04
C LEU A 379 25.83 -9.19 -24.49
N ALA A 380 26.37 -8.27 -23.69
CA ALA A 380 26.45 -6.85 -24.04
C ALA A 380 27.30 -6.61 -25.28
N ALA A 381 28.45 -7.26 -25.40
CA ALA A 381 29.30 -7.19 -26.58
C ALA A 381 28.64 -7.78 -27.84
N ALA A 382 27.79 -8.79 -27.68
CA ALA A 382 26.99 -9.37 -28.75
C ALA A 382 25.78 -8.49 -29.15
N GLY A 383 25.42 -7.51 -28.30
CA GLY A 383 24.26 -6.63 -28.52
C GLY A 383 22.91 -7.31 -28.34
N GLU A 384 22.89 -8.52 -27.79
CA GLU A 384 21.66 -9.30 -27.57
C GLU A 384 21.76 -10.11 -26.27
N ASP A 385 20.76 -9.94 -25.39
CA ASP A 385 20.60 -10.76 -24.19
C ASP A 385 19.76 -12.01 -24.52
N ALA A 386 20.44 -13.10 -24.85
CA ALA A 386 19.79 -14.38 -25.13
C ALA A 386 19.17 -15.01 -23.86
N GLN A 387 19.66 -14.65 -22.66
CA GLN A 387 19.28 -15.26 -21.39
C GLN A 387 17.96 -14.69 -20.84
N PHE A 388 17.87 -13.36 -20.66
CA PHE A 388 16.73 -12.70 -20.01
C PHE A 388 16.02 -11.68 -20.93
N LYS A 389 16.49 -11.51 -22.18
CA LYS A 389 15.87 -10.61 -23.17
C LYS A 389 15.89 -9.12 -22.74
N LYS A 390 16.92 -8.71 -22.01
CA LYS A 390 17.15 -7.30 -21.70
C LYS A 390 17.35 -6.51 -23.02
N LYS A 391 16.70 -5.38 -23.13
CA LYS A 391 16.77 -4.54 -24.35
C LYS A 391 18.17 -4.02 -24.60
N ALA A 392 18.60 -4.01 -25.86
CA ALA A 392 19.95 -3.60 -26.27
C ALA A 392 20.30 -2.17 -25.82
N GLU A 393 19.32 -1.26 -25.76
CA GLU A 393 19.54 0.15 -25.36
C GLU A 393 20.04 0.31 -23.92
N VAL A 394 19.76 -0.67 -23.06
CA VAL A 394 20.13 -0.71 -21.64
C VAL A 394 21.08 -1.85 -21.28
N LEU A 395 21.42 -2.69 -22.26
CA LEU A 395 22.41 -3.75 -22.13
C LEU A 395 23.82 -3.15 -22.33
N VAL A 396 24.34 -2.51 -21.28
CA VAL A 396 25.60 -1.78 -21.31
C VAL A 396 26.68 -2.64 -20.62
N PRO A 397 27.87 -2.84 -21.24
CA PRO A 397 28.95 -3.59 -20.60
C PRO A 397 29.46 -2.82 -19.36
N LEU A 398 29.82 -3.56 -18.32
CA LEU A 398 30.38 -3.04 -17.07
C LEU A 398 31.87 -3.42 -17.05
N THR A 399 32.77 -2.47 -17.36
CA THR A 399 34.18 -2.78 -17.63
C THR A 399 35.19 -1.91 -16.88
N GLU A 400 34.73 -0.88 -16.16
CA GLU A 400 35.59 0.08 -15.50
C GLU A 400 35.72 -0.20 -13.99
N ALA A 401 36.89 -0.67 -13.56
CA ALA A 401 37.19 -0.82 -12.14
C ALA A 401 37.38 0.56 -11.46
N PRO A 402 37.15 0.69 -10.14
CA PRO A 402 36.67 -0.36 -9.25
C PRO A 402 35.22 -0.72 -9.48
N TYR A 403 34.84 -1.92 -9.01
CA TYR A 403 33.46 -2.42 -9.05
C TYR A 403 32.80 -2.28 -7.71
N TYR A 404 31.48 -2.17 -7.75
CA TYR A 404 30.66 -2.03 -6.55
C TYR A 404 29.49 -3.02 -6.57
N VAL A 405 29.19 -3.58 -5.41
CA VAL A 405 28.03 -4.43 -5.21
C VAL A 405 27.14 -3.76 -4.17
N LEU A 406 25.90 -3.44 -4.56
CA LEU A 406 24.95 -2.69 -3.78
C LEU A 406 23.85 -3.61 -3.31
N THR A 407 23.66 -3.74 -1.98
CA THR A 407 22.53 -4.50 -1.42
C THR A 407 21.23 -3.79 -1.74
N MET A 408 20.30 -4.53 -2.33
CA MET A 408 18.94 -4.13 -2.66
C MET A 408 17.98 -5.15 -2.08
N GLY A 409 16.72 -4.81 -2.02
CA GLY A 409 15.68 -5.69 -1.51
C GLY A 409 14.32 -5.34 -2.09
N VAL A 410 13.30 -5.67 -1.33
CA VAL A 410 11.91 -5.38 -1.64
C VAL A 410 11.25 -4.66 -0.46
N CYS A 411 10.21 -3.90 -0.74
CA CYS A 411 9.37 -3.34 0.31
C CYS A 411 7.88 -3.41 -0.07
N THR A 412 7.03 -3.38 0.95
CA THR A 412 5.57 -3.32 0.79
C THR A 412 5.09 -1.88 0.94
N HIS A 413 4.16 -1.46 0.07
CA HIS A 413 3.54 -0.13 0.09
C HIS A 413 2.06 -0.17 0.49
N GLY A 414 1.57 -1.26 0.99
CA GLY A 414 0.18 -1.44 1.43
C GLY A 414 -0.21 -2.90 1.47
N SER A 415 -1.31 -3.19 2.12
CA SER A 415 -1.91 -4.52 2.22
C SER A 415 -3.15 -4.59 1.34
N PHE A 416 -3.20 -5.56 0.40
CA PHE A 416 -4.37 -5.78 -0.44
C PHE A 416 -5.33 -6.76 0.22
N GLY A 417 -5.85 -6.36 1.36
CA GLY A 417 -6.80 -7.09 2.17
C GLY A 417 -7.51 -6.15 3.13
N GLY A 418 -8.66 -6.56 3.63
CA GLY A 418 -9.43 -5.74 4.54
C GLY A 418 -10.88 -6.20 4.66
N TYR A 419 -11.74 -5.31 5.09
CA TYR A 419 -13.16 -5.59 5.19
C TYR A 419 -13.77 -5.91 3.83
N ARG A 420 -14.64 -6.92 3.80
CA ARG A 420 -15.56 -7.10 2.70
C ARG A 420 -16.63 -6.00 2.75
N VAL A 421 -16.86 -5.35 1.62
CA VAL A 421 -17.86 -4.29 1.49
C VAL A 421 -18.79 -4.54 0.29
N ASN A 422 -19.97 -3.93 0.30
CA ASN A 422 -20.87 -3.85 -0.86
C ASN A 422 -20.65 -2.54 -1.66
N THR A 423 -21.46 -2.28 -2.67
CA THR A 423 -21.41 -1.08 -3.51
C THR A 423 -21.74 0.22 -2.78
N GLU A 424 -22.35 0.15 -1.60
CA GLU A 424 -22.59 1.30 -0.71
C GLU A 424 -21.46 1.46 0.31
N PHE A 425 -20.40 0.65 0.20
CA PHE A 425 -19.26 0.58 1.12
C PHE A 425 -19.66 0.29 2.58
N GLN A 426 -20.79 -0.38 2.79
CA GLN A 426 -21.15 -0.97 4.08
C GLN A 426 -20.28 -2.19 4.33
N VAL A 427 -19.74 -2.31 5.54
CA VAL A 427 -18.96 -3.48 5.97
C VAL A 427 -19.90 -4.65 6.13
N LEU A 428 -19.57 -5.80 5.52
CA LEU A 428 -20.34 -7.02 5.58
C LEU A 428 -19.84 -7.94 6.71
N ASP A 429 -20.75 -8.67 7.31
CA ASP A 429 -20.44 -9.77 8.23
C ASP A 429 -20.07 -11.06 7.46
N THR A 430 -19.67 -12.10 8.17
CA THR A 430 -19.31 -13.42 7.60
C THR A 430 -20.48 -14.15 6.91
N ASN A 431 -21.71 -13.66 7.03
CA ASN A 431 -22.89 -14.16 6.32
C ASN A 431 -23.21 -13.29 5.09
N GLY A 432 -22.40 -12.25 4.81
CA GLY A 432 -22.59 -11.31 3.72
C GLY A 432 -23.71 -10.29 3.98
N GLN A 433 -24.09 -10.08 5.25
CA GLN A 433 -25.08 -9.05 5.62
C GLN A 433 -24.36 -7.79 6.09
N PRO A 434 -24.88 -6.60 5.75
CA PRO A 434 -24.30 -5.35 6.23
C PRO A 434 -24.35 -5.27 7.77
N ILE A 435 -23.22 -4.93 8.39
CA ILE A 435 -23.17 -4.53 9.80
C ILE A 435 -23.80 -3.14 9.89
N PRO A 436 -24.92 -2.95 10.61
CA PRO A 436 -25.63 -1.68 10.58
C PRO A 436 -24.75 -0.53 11.08
N HIS A 437 -24.79 0.60 10.34
CA HIS A 437 -24.08 1.85 10.65
C HIS A 437 -22.55 1.78 10.57
N LEU A 438 -21.97 0.69 9.99
CA LEU A 438 -20.54 0.55 9.78
C LEU A 438 -20.19 0.59 8.29
N TYR A 439 -19.31 1.52 7.93
CA TYR A 439 -18.81 1.72 6.57
C TYR A 439 -17.29 1.67 6.56
N ALA A 440 -16.69 1.42 5.40
CA ALA A 440 -15.25 1.46 5.24
C ALA A 440 -14.85 2.16 3.94
N ALA A 441 -13.66 2.78 3.92
CA ALA A 441 -13.12 3.44 2.73
C ALA A 441 -11.60 3.33 2.66
N GLY A 442 -11.07 3.19 1.45
CA GLY A 442 -9.63 3.13 1.20
C GLY A 442 -9.04 1.74 1.45
N GLU A 443 -7.77 1.70 1.83
CA GLU A 443 -6.99 0.46 1.94
C GLU A 443 -7.60 -0.56 2.92
N VAL A 444 -8.29 -0.12 3.97
CA VAL A 444 -8.91 -1.01 4.96
C VAL A 444 -10.01 -1.92 4.40
N CYS A 445 -10.48 -1.66 3.17
CA CYS A 445 -11.48 -2.47 2.45
C CYS A 445 -11.06 -2.81 1.02
N CYS A 446 -9.79 -2.60 0.66
CA CYS A 446 -9.35 -2.73 -0.73
C CYS A 446 -9.35 -4.19 -1.24
N GLY A 447 -9.30 -5.19 -0.38
CA GLY A 447 -9.35 -6.61 -0.77
C GLY A 447 -10.61 -7.01 -1.53
N THR A 448 -11.66 -6.19 -1.47
CA THR A 448 -12.89 -6.41 -2.26
C THR A 448 -12.70 -6.05 -3.74
N PHE A 449 -11.81 -5.12 -4.08
CA PHE A 449 -11.64 -4.60 -5.44
C PHE A 449 -10.18 -4.53 -5.94
N ILE A 450 -9.18 -4.88 -5.15
CA ILE A 450 -7.78 -5.02 -5.55
C ILE A 450 -7.29 -6.43 -5.19
N TYR A 451 -6.64 -7.12 -6.15
CA TYR A 451 -6.12 -8.47 -5.96
C TYR A 451 -4.64 -8.47 -5.54
N ASP A 452 -3.74 -8.24 -6.50
CA ASP A 452 -2.28 -8.30 -6.33
C ASP A 452 -1.55 -7.12 -6.98
N ASP A 453 -2.24 -6.34 -7.79
CA ASP A 453 -1.72 -5.19 -8.53
C ASP A 453 -2.88 -4.32 -9.04
N TYR A 454 -2.62 -3.05 -9.41
CA TYR A 454 -3.59 -2.09 -9.96
C TYR A 454 -2.99 -1.23 -11.08
#